data_a3a3e5b288fae024702ee699ad907773
#
_entry.id   a3a3e5b288fae024702ee699ad907773
#
_cell.length_a   1.000
_cell.length_b   1.000
_cell.length_c   1.000
_cell.angle_alpha   90.00
_cell.angle_beta   90.00
_cell.angle_gamma   90.00
#
_symmetry.space_group_name_H-M   'P 1'
#
loop_
_entity.id
_entity.type
_entity.pdbx_description
1 polymer ?
#
loop_
_entity_poly.entity_id
_entity_poly.type
_entity_poly.pdbx_seq_one_letter_code
_entity_poly.pdbx_strand_id
1 'polypeptide(L)'
;MRRLLPLLCMFLSLHCWAQEHAALLMVHYGTTSAEAQRLSIDALNQRARQQFPALEVREAWLSPVVVSRLAAKGIKKQNAIEALLRLRADGYTSVRVLPSFVIDGLEMAQLRRDVDQLRPFFDTISVSTSLLYTVQDCQRLCTILAQRHPADAKKRHHVVFVGHGTEGPATALYSQLDHMLHAQGHPLHHVATIEGYPTLQTLIQELRAQRAQAVTLVPLLFVAGNHATKDISGAWKEALEAEGLAVSVVLEGLGQVPEVQQMYIGK
;
A
#
# COMPACT_ATOMS: atom_id res chain seq x y z
N MET A 1 -66.26 45.24 -22.24
CA MET A 1 -64.78 45.23 -21.97
C MET A 1 -64.46 43.98 -21.20
N ARG A 2 -63.99 42.95 -21.91
CA ARG A 2 -63.52 41.64 -21.34
C ARG A 2 -62.03 41.75 -21.12
N ARG A 3 -61.56 41.71 -19.89
CA ARG A 3 -60.18 41.66 -19.53
C ARG A 3 -59.68 40.15 -19.60
N LEU A 4 -58.86 39.86 -20.54
CA LEU A 4 -58.11 38.61 -20.62
C LEU A 4 -56.95 38.66 -19.64
N LEU A 5 -56.90 37.72 -18.65
CA LEU A 5 -55.76 37.47 -17.80
C LEU A 5 -54.81 36.52 -18.53
N PRO A 6 -53.52 36.82 -18.68
CA PRO A 6 -52.58 35.82 -19.20
C PRO A 6 -52.24 34.85 -18.10
N LEU A 7 -52.46 33.57 -18.37
CA LEU A 7 -52.03 32.43 -17.56
C LEU A 7 -50.50 32.28 -17.73
N LEU A 8 -49.75 32.73 -16.73
CA LEU A 8 -48.29 32.55 -16.68
C LEU A 8 -48.00 31.11 -16.24
N CYS A 9 -47.78 30.18 -17.20
CA CYS A 9 -47.30 28.86 -16.94
C CYS A 9 -45.82 28.94 -16.49
N MET A 10 -45.60 28.88 -15.18
CA MET A 10 -44.30 28.79 -14.55
C MET A 10 -43.82 27.36 -14.72
N PHE A 11 -43.00 27.09 -15.78
CA PHE A 11 -42.24 25.85 -15.92
C PHE A 11 -41.20 25.84 -14.79
N LEU A 12 -41.51 25.20 -13.66
CA LEU A 12 -40.51 24.73 -12.72
C LEU A 12 -39.75 23.59 -13.41
N SER A 13 -38.65 23.94 -14.06
CA SER A 13 -37.62 22.94 -14.44
C SER A 13 -37.04 22.40 -13.15
N LEU A 14 -37.57 21.27 -12.71
CA LEU A 14 -36.91 20.40 -11.73
C LEU A 14 -35.56 19.97 -12.33
N HIS A 15 -34.52 20.76 -12.10
CA HIS A 15 -33.15 20.29 -12.24
C HIS A 15 -32.97 19.24 -11.14
N CYS A 16 -33.26 17.99 -11.50
CA CYS A 16 -32.80 16.85 -10.74
C CYS A 16 -31.25 16.87 -10.84
N TRP A 17 -30.62 17.55 -9.91
CA TRP A 17 -29.19 17.41 -9.70
C TRP A 17 -29.00 15.93 -9.34
N ALA A 18 -28.57 15.14 -10.28
CA ALA A 18 -28.09 13.80 -10.00
C ALA A 18 -26.97 14.00 -8.98
N GLN A 19 -27.25 13.72 -7.72
CA GLN A 19 -26.25 13.73 -6.67
C GLN A 19 -25.20 12.73 -7.13
N GLU A 20 -23.98 13.19 -7.44
CA GLU A 20 -22.90 12.30 -7.84
C GLU A 20 -22.72 11.27 -6.71
N HIS A 21 -23.17 10.05 -6.96
CA HIS A 21 -22.93 8.94 -6.07
C HIS A 21 -21.47 8.53 -6.22
N ALA A 22 -20.62 9.13 -5.37
CA ALA A 22 -19.19 8.93 -5.41
C ALA A 22 -18.75 7.92 -4.34
N ALA A 23 -17.81 7.05 -4.69
CA ALA A 23 -17.24 6.06 -3.81
C ALA A 23 -15.71 6.03 -3.88
N LEU A 24 -15.09 5.59 -2.79
CA LEU A 24 -13.69 5.25 -2.67
C LEU A 24 -13.55 3.74 -2.52
N LEU A 25 -12.89 3.09 -3.47
CA LEU A 25 -12.55 1.68 -3.40
C LEU A 25 -11.12 1.51 -2.94
N MET A 26 -10.93 1.06 -1.71
CA MET A 26 -9.62 0.69 -1.17
C MET A 26 -9.23 -0.69 -1.69
N VAL A 27 -8.08 -0.82 -2.36
CA VAL A 27 -7.64 -2.10 -2.92
C VAL A 27 -6.36 -2.56 -2.23
N HIS A 28 -6.42 -3.75 -1.64
CA HIS A 28 -5.32 -4.36 -0.90
C HIS A 28 -4.89 -5.67 -1.57
N TYR A 29 -3.61 -6.03 -1.42
CA TYR A 29 -3.18 -7.38 -1.79
C TYR A 29 -3.92 -8.43 -0.94
N GLY A 30 -4.07 -8.14 0.35
CA GLY A 30 -4.74 -8.99 1.32
C GLY A 30 -3.78 -9.78 2.21
N THR A 31 -4.32 -10.38 3.27
CA THR A 31 -3.60 -11.25 4.21
C THR A 31 -4.53 -12.29 4.82
N THR A 32 -4.00 -13.45 5.19
CA THR A 32 -4.74 -14.48 5.94
C THR A 32 -4.61 -14.34 7.46
N SER A 33 -3.77 -13.40 7.93
CA SER A 33 -3.60 -13.05 9.34
C SER A 33 -4.64 -12.00 9.74
N ALA A 34 -5.54 -12.33 10.65
CA ALA A 34 -6.57 -11.41 11.15
C ALA A 34 -5.94 -10.21 11.89
N GLU A 35 -4.85 -10.44 12.63
CA GLU A 35 -4.15 -9.39 13.34
C GLU A 35 -3.48 -8.42 12.39
N ALA A 36 -2.74 -8.93 11.40
CA ALA A 36 -2.08 -8.11 10.40
C ALA A 36 -3.09 -7.33 9.53
N GLN A 37 -4.27 -7.91 9.24
CA GLN A 37 -5.38 -7.21 8.61
C GLN A 37 -5.83 -6.04 9.47
N ARG A 38 -6.16 -6.28 10.73
CA ARG A 38 -6.65 -5.26 11.66
C ARG A 38 -5.67 -4.10 11.82
N LEU A 39 -4.38 -4.41 11.97
CA LEU A 39 -3.35 -3.41 12.25
C LEU A 39 -2.97 -2.58 11.02
N SER A 40 -3.12 -3.09 9.80
CA SER A 40 -2.68 -2.41 8.58
C SER A 40 -3.86 -2.04 7.67
N ILE A 41 -4.63 -3.02 7.21
CA ILE A 41 -5.71 -2.84 6.24
C ILE A 41 -6.86 -2.06 6.86
N ASP A 42 -7.39 -2.55 7.99
CA ASP A 42 -8.55 -1.95 8.64
C ASP A 42 -8.20 -0.55 9.17
N ALA A 43 -6.97 -0.35 9.65
CA ALA A 43 -6.49 0.96 10.11
C ALA A 43 -6.44 1.98 8.95
N LEU A 44 -5.93 1.61 7.77
CA LEU A 44 -5.93 2.49 6.60
C LEU A 44 -7.35 2.75 6.10
N ASN A 45 -8.22 1.73 6.07
CA ASN A 45 -9.62 1.89 5.69
C ASN A 45 -10.38 2.81 6.63
N GLN A 46 -10.12 2.71 7.94
CA GLN A 46 -10.70 3.61 8.93
C GLN A 46 -10.24 5.05 8.71
N ARG A 47 -8.95 5.26 8.44
CA ARG A 47 -8.41 6.59 8.14
C ARG A 47 -9.03 7.16 6.86
N ALA A 48 -9.24 6.33 5.82
CA ALA A 48 -9.91 6.75 4.59
C ALA A 48 -11.35 7.23 4.88
N ARG A 49 -12.12 6.49 5.69
CA ARG A 49 -13.47 6.91 6.09
C ARG A 49 -13.49 8.23 6.86
N GLN A 50 -12.50 8.45 7.71
CA GLN A 50 -12.37 9.71 8.46
C GLN A 50 -12.00 10.89 7.56
N GLN A 51 -11.12 10.67 6.58
CA GLN A 51 -10.67 11.72 5.66
C GLN A 51 -11.71 12.06 4.59
N PHE A 52 -12.52 11.09 4.17
CA PHE A 52 -13.52 11.24 3.11
C PHE A 52 -14.92 10.88 3.60
N PRO A 53 -15.47 11.63 4.59
CA PRO A 53 -16.74 11.28 5.22
C PRO A 53 -17.95 11.37 4.28
N ALA A 54 -17.82 12.07 3.15
CA ALA A 54 -18.86 12.19 2.12
C ALA A 54 -18.85 11.03 1.10
N LEU A 55 -17.81 10.17 1.11
CA LEU A 55 -17.69 9.06 0.17
C LEU A 55 -18.08 7.73 0.84
N GLU A 56 -18.75 6.87 0.06
CA GLU A 56 -18.85 5.46 0.42
C GLU A 56 -17.48 4.80 0.30
N VAL A 57 -16.94 4.24 1.38
CA VAL A 57 -15.63 3.59 1.38
C VAL A 57 -15.80 2.08 1.44
N ARG A 58 -15.43 1.40 0.36
CA ARG A 58 -15.42 -0.06 0.24
C ARG A 58 -14.02 -0.61 0.06
N GLU A 59 -13.88 -1.91 0.25
CA GLU A 59 -12.59 -2.60 0.07
C GLU A 59 -12.69 -3.72 -0.97
N ALA A 60 -11.56 -3.99 -1.63
CA ALA A 60 -11.35 -5.14 -2.48
C ALA A 60 -9.97 -5.74 -2.23
N TRP A 61 -9.82 -7.03 -2.53
CA TRP A 61 -8.60 -7.80 -2.30
C TRP A 61 -8.09 -8.39 -3.60
N LEU A 62 -6.81 -8.17 -3.91
CA LEU A 62 -6.25 -8.54 -5.22
C LEU A 62 -5.82 -10.00 -5.28
N SER A 63 -5.26 -10.55 -4.19
CA SER A 63 -4.68 -11.90 -4.21
C SER A 63 -5.75 -13.00 -4.25
N PRO A 64 -5.90 -13.76 -5.35
CA PRO A 64 -6.87 -14.84 -5.43
C PRO A 64 -6.55 -15.96 -4.44
N VAL A 65 -5.28 -16.18 -4.13
CA VAL A 65 -4.84 -17.18 -3.14
C VAL A 65 -5.31 -16.80 -1.74
N VAL A 66 -5.18 -15.52 -1.36
CA VAL A 66 -5.64 -15.04 -0.05
C VAL A 66 -7.17 -15.10 0.02
N VAL A 67 -7.87 -14.62 -1.01
CA VAL A 67 -9.34 -14.65 -1.08
C VAL A 67 -9.86 -16.09 -0.96
N SER A 68 -9.29 -17.04 -1.71
CA SER A 68 -9.66 -18.45 -1.65
C SER A 68 -9.42 -19.08 -0.26
N ARG A 69 -8.27 -18.80 0.37
CA ARG A 69 -7.96 -19.29 1.71
C ARG A 69 -8.89 -18.74 2.78
N LEU A 70 -9.35 -17.50 2.66
CA LEU A 70 -10.33 -16.89 3.54
C LEU A 70 -11.72 -17.46 3.30
N ALA A 71 -12.10 -17.66 2.03
CA ALA A 71 -13.37 -18.28 1.68
C ALA A 71 -13.50 -19.70 2.25
N ALA A 72 -12.42 -20.48 2.26
CA ALA A 72 -12.38 -21.80 2.91
C ALA A 72 -12.61 -21.74 4.44
N LYS A 73 -12.42 -20.57 5.07
CA LYS A 73 -12.73 -20.29 6.48
C LYS A 73 -14.09 -19.60 6.68
N GLY A 74 -14.91 -19.50 5.63
CA GLY A 74 -16.21 -18.82 5.66
C GLY A 74 -16.14 -17.30 5.57
N ILE A 75 -14.96 -16.70 5.34
CA ILE A 75 -14.75 -15.26 5.23
C ILE A 75 -14.76 -14.87 3.75
N LYS A 76 -15.80 -14.17 3.30
CA LYS A 76 -15.94 -13.72 1.93
C LYS A 76 -15.27 -12.36 1.73
N LYS A 77 -14.39 -12.28 0.75
CA LYS A 77 -13.77 -11.03 0.28
C LYS A 77 -14.02 -10.89 -1.22
N GLN A 78 -14.24 -9.67 -1.69
CA GLN A 78 -14.44 -9.36 -3.11
C GLN A 78 -13.11 -9.00 -3.76
N ASN A 79 -12.92 -9.41 -5.02
CA ASN A 79 -11.85 -8.86 -5.86
C ASN A 79 -12.25 -7.48 -6.41
N ALA A 80 -11.33 -6.82 -7.11
CA ALA A 80 -11.56 -5.45 -7.62
C ALA A 80 -12.74 -5.38 -8.61
N ILE A 81 -12.87 -6.35 -9.50
CA ILE A 81 -13.96 -6.42 -10.48
C ILE A 81 -15.31 -6.60 -9.76
N GLU A 82 -15.41 -7.56 -8.85
CA GLU A 82 -16.63 -7.81 -8.07
C GLU A 82 -17.07 -6.58 -7.26
N ALA A 83 -16.11 -5.91 -6.60
CA ALA A 83 -16.40 -4.73 -5.80
C ALA A 83 -16.85 -3.54 -6.66
N LEU A 84 -16.25 -3.33 -7.83
CA LEU A 84 -16.65 -2.29 -8.79
C LEU A 84 -18.05 -2.56 -9.35
N LEU A 85 -18.33 -3.80 -9.79
CA LEU A 85 -19.66 -4.19 -10.28
C LEU A 85 -20.72 -4.01 -9.19
N ARG A 86 -20.39 -4.32 -7.94
CA ARG A 86 -21.30 -4.10 -6.82
C ARG A 86 -21.53 -2.61 -6.55
N LEU A 87 -20.49 -1.78 -6.58
CA LEU A 87 -20.63 -0.32 -6.49
C LEU A 87 -21.56 0.21 -7.59
N ARG A 88 -21.36 -0.25 -8.83
CA ARG A 88 -22.21 0.18 -9.94
C ARG A 88 -23.68 -0.25 -9.76
N ALA A 89 -23.94 -1.47 -9.30
CA ALA A 89 -25.28 -1.98 -9.01
C ALA A 89 -25.97 -1.21 -7.88
N ASP A 90 -25.20 -0.72 -6.90
CA ASP A 90 -25.68 0.10 -5.80
C ASP A 90 -25.85 1.60 -6.20
N GLY A 91 -25.63 1.97 -7.48
CA GLY A 91 -25.88 3.31 -8.04
C GLY A 91 -24.68 4.26 -8.02
N TYR A 92 -23.50 3.82 -7.60
CA TYR A 92 -22.30 4.67 -7.66
C TYR A 92 -21.78 4.75 -9.09
N THR A 93 -21.62 5.98 -9.59
CA THR A 93 -21.17 6.25 -10.97
C THR A 93 -19.80 6.91 -11.03
N SER A 94 -19.32 7.46 -9.91
CA SER A 94 -17.99 8.08 -9.77
C SER A 94 -17.19 7.30 -8.74
N VAL A 95 -16.05 6.68 -9.15
CA VAL A 95 -15.24 5.85 -8.26
C VAL A 95 -13.77 6.24 -8.33
N ARG A 96 -13.19 6.53 -7.17
CA ARG A 96 -11.75 6.62 -6.99
C ARG A 96 -11.24 5.30 -6.41
N VAL A 97 -10.28 4.68 -7.07
CA VAL A 97 -9.62 3.45 -6.61
C VAL A 97 -8.29 3.81 -5.97
N LEU A 98 -8.12 3.47 -4.69
CA LEU A 98 -6.91 3.75 -3.93
C LEU A 98 -6.24 2.43 -3.52
N PRO A 99 -5.12 2.06 -4.19
CA PRO A 99 -4.37 0.85 -3.86
C PRO A 99 -3.45 1.07 -2.66
N SER A 100 -3.28 0.05 -1.81
CA SER A 100 -2.30 0.03 -0.72
C SER A 100 -0.96 -0.60 -1.13
N PHE A 101 -0.62 -0.55 -2.41
CA PHE A 101 0.63 -1.13 -2.91
C PHE A 101 1.81 -0.19 -2.68
N VAL A 102 2.96 -0.75 -2.34
CA VAL A 102 4.17 0.02 -2.04
C VAL A 102 4.80 0.56 -3.32
N ILE A 103 4.91 -0.27 -4.35
CA ILE A 103 5.55 0.05 -5.63
C ILE A 103 4.58 -0.10 -6.80
N ASP A 104 4.92 0.49 -7.93
CA ASP A 104 4.19 0.33 -9.20
C ASP A 104 4.67 -0.95 -9.91
N GLY A 105 4.29 -2.10 -9.36
CA GLY A 105 4.68 -3.42 -9.83
C GLY A 105 3.55 -4.16 -10.54
N LEU A 106 3.63 -5.50 -10.52
CA LEU A 106 2.68 -6.41 -11.20
C LEU A 106 1.24 -6.23 -10.69
N GLU A 107 1.08 -5.97 -9.39
CA GLU A 107 -0.22 -5.76 -8.75
C GLU A 107 -0.89 -4.48 -9.26
N MET A 108 -0.13 -3.39 -9.41
CA MET A 108 -0.67 -2.15 -10.00
C MET A 108 -1.07 -2.34 -11.47
N ALA A 109 -0.26 -3.07 -12.22
CA ALA A 109 -0.58 -3.39 -13.62
C ALA A 109 -1.85 -4.25 -13.73
N GLN A 110 -2.03 -5.23 -12.83
CA GLN A 110 -3.25 -6.03 -12.78
C GLN A 110 -4.46 -5.18 -12.40
N LEU A 111 -4.37 -4.37 -11.36
CA LEU A 111 -5.44 -3.48 -10.92
C LEU A 111 -5.89 -2.53 -12.05
N ARG A 112 -4.94 -1.93 -12.77
CA ARG A 112 -5.27 -1.05 -13.91
C ARG A 112 -6.04 -1.80 -15.00
N ARG A 113 -5.60 -3.02 -15.36
CA ARG A 113 -6.33 -3.85 -16.34
C ARG A 113 -7.76 -4.16 -15.89
N ASP A 114 -7.94 -4.51 -14.62
CA ASP A 114 -9.26 -4.82 -14.05
C ASP A 114 -10.18 -3.59 -14.09
N VAL A 115 -9.66 -2.41 -13.73
CA VAL A 115 -10.40 -1.14 -13.78
C VAL A 115 -10.74 -0.73 -15.22
N ASP A 116 -9.80 -0.86 -16.15
CA ASP A 116 -10.00 -0.45 -17.54
C ASP A 116 -11.08 -1.27 -18.24
N GLN A 117 -11.26 -2.55 -17.89
CA GLN A 117 -12.36 -3.38 -18.38
C GLN A 117 -13.74 -2.84 -17.97
N LEU A 118 -13.83 -2.19 -16.82
CA LEU A 118 -15.08 -1.69 -16.26
C LEU A 118 -15.29 -0.19 -16.47
N ARG A 119 -14.31 0.53 -17.01
CA ARG A 119 -14.38 1.97 -17.26
C ARG A 119 -15.64 2.42 -17.99
N PRO A 120 -16.15 1.71 -19.02
CA PRO A 120 -17.36 2.12 -19.75
C PRO A 120 -18.64 2.12 -18.91
N PHE A 121 -18.64 1.50 -17.73
CA PHE A 121 -19.80 1.41 -16.84
C PHE A 121 -19.89 2.57 -15.83
N PHE A 122 -18.89 3.45 -15.78
CA PHE A 122 -18.81 4.56 -14.83
C PHE A 122 -18.71 5.89 -15.56
N ASP A 123 -19.31 6.93 -14.98
CA ASP A 123 -19.15 8.30 -15.47
C ASP A 123 -17.71 8.77 -15.27
N THR A 124 -17.15 8.46 -14.09
CA THR A 124 -15.73 8.66 -13.79
C THR A 124 -15.17 7.49 -12.98
N ILE A 125 -14.01 6.99 -13.39
CA ILE A 125 -13.24 6.04 -12.60
C ILE A 125 -11.76 6.35 -12.71
N SER A 126 -11.10 6.52 -11.58
CA SER A 126 -9.66 6.82 -11.52
C SER A 126 -8.93 5.85 -10.60
N VAL A 127 -7.67 5.56 -10.90
CA VAL A 127 -6.78 4.76 -10.05
C VAL A 127 -5.67 5.66 -9.54
N SER A 128 -5.57 5.77 -8.21
CA SER A 128 -4.46 6.46 -7.55
C SER A 128 -3.13 5.72 -7.76
N THR A 129 -2.01 6.42 -7.58
CA THR A 129 -0.68 5.83 -7.69
C THR A 129 -0.34 4.94 -6.48
N SER A 130 0.69 4.09 -6.62
CA SER A 130 1.30 3.38 -5.49
C SER A 130 1.91 4.35 -4.47
N LEU A 131 2.30 3.84 -3.29
CA LEU A 131 2.95 4.65 -2.25
C LEU A 131 4.17 5.38 -2.79
N LEU A 132 5.06 4.65 -3.43
CA LEU A 132 6.33 5.14 -3.97
C LEU A 132 6.20 5.36 -5.48
N TYR A 133 5.65 6.49 -5.87
CA TYR A 133 5.48 6.84 -7.28
C TYR A 133 6.37 8.00 -7.72
N THR A 134 6.60 8.96 -6.83
CA THR A 134 7.45 10.13 -7.10
C THR A 134 8.75 10.08 -6.30
N VAL A 135 9.74 10.86 -6.72
CA VAL A 135 10.99 11.05 -5.96
C VAL A 135 10.70 11.58 -4.55
N GLN A 136 9.75 12.50 -4.43
CA GLN A 136 9.33 13.06 -3.14
C GLN A 136 8.72 12.00 -2.21
N ASP A 137 7.94 11.07 -2.76
CA ASP A 137 7.42 9.94 -1.97
C ASP A 137 8.55 9.10 -1.38
N CYS A 138 9.54 8.79 -2.22
CA CYS A 138 10.72 8.01 -1.79
C CYS A 138 11.50 8.75 -0.70
N GLN A 139 11.78 10.04 -0.91
CA GLN A 139 12.49 10.88 0.08
C GLN A 139 11.74 10.93 1.41
N ARG A 140 10.42 11.14 1.36
CA ARG A 140 9.56 11.19 2.54
C ARG A 140 9.55 9.87 3.29
N LEU A 141 9.41 8.75 2.58
CA LEU A 141 9.45 7.42 3.21
C LEU A 141 10.80 7.16 3.86
N CYS A 142 11.92 7.43 3.20
CA CYS A 142 13.26 7.30 3.78
C CYS A 142 13.39 8.08 5.10
N THR A 143 12.92 9.33 5.13
CA THR A 143 12.93 10.16 6.36
C THR A 143 12.10 9.53 7.47
N ILE A 144 10.87 9.08 7.19
CA ILE A 144 10.00 8.43 8.17
C ILE A 144 10.66 7.17 8.74
N LEU A 145 11.18 6.31 7.86
CA LEU A 145 11.79 5.05 8.25
C LEU A 145 13.05 5.24 9.09
N ALA A 146 13.94 6.15 8.71
CA ALA A 146 15.17 6.42 9.45
C ALA A 146 14.90 7.02 10.82
N GLN A 147 13.89 7.90 10.95
CA GLN A 147 13.49 8.48 12.25
C GLN A 147 12.87 7.43 13.17
N ARG A 148 12.08 6.52 12.62
CA ARG A 148 11.36 5.49 13.37
C ARG A 148 12.27 4.35 13.82
N HIS A 149 13.27 4.03 13.04
CA HIS A 149 14.18 2.91 13.28
C HIS A 149 15.64 3.43 13.30
N PRO A 150 16.10 4.05 14.38
CA PRO A 150 17.45 4.60 14.42
C PRO A 150 18.52 3.51 14.47
N ALA A 151 19.58 3.69 13.67
CA ALA A 151 20.79 2.90 13.74
C ALA A 151 21.75 3.47 14.79
N ASP A 152 22.74 2.67 15.26
CA ASP A 152 23.73 3.10 16.25
C ASP A 152 25.16 2.80 15.80
N ALA A 153 25.86 3.83 15.33
CA ALA A 153 27.23 3.70 14.84
C ALA A 153 28.21 3.23 15.93
N LYS A 154 28.01 3.61 17.22
CA LYS A 154 28.88 3.18 18.30
C LYS A 154 28.79 1.68 18.57
N LYS A 155 27.62 1.10 18.34
CA LYS A 155 27.34 -0.33 18.48
C LYS A 155 27.49 -1.08 17.15
N ARG A 156 27.89 -0.41 16.06
CA ARG A 156 27.88 -0.98 14.70
C ARG A 156 26.56 -1.70 14.40
N HIS A 157 25.47 -1.09 14.85
CA HIS A 157 24.11 -1.58 14.69
C HIS A 157 23.51 -0.94 13.44
N HIS A 158 23.12 -1.78 12.49
CA HIS A 158 22.52 -1.41 11.23
C HIS A 158 21.02 -1.69 11.24
N VAL A 159 20.28 -1.03 10.36
CA VAL A 159 18.87 -1.27 10.13
C VAL A 159 18.67 -1.66 8.67
N VAL A 160 17.91 -2.71 8.43
CA VAL A 160 17.64 -3.22 7.10
C VAL A 160 16.14 -3.22 6.84
N PHE A 161 15.70 -2.46 5.86
CA PHE A 161 14.33 -2.46 5.36
C PHE A 161 14.17 -3.54 4.29
N VAL A 162 13.37 -4.57 4.58
CA VAL A 162 13.21 -5.73 3.69
C VAL A 162 11.92 -5.63 2.91
N GLY A 163 12.04 -5.33 1.61
CA GLY A 163 10.93 -5.31 0.67
C GLY A 163 10.59 -6.69 0.11
N HIS A 164 9.41 -6.83 -0.51
CA HIS A 164 9.09 -8.06 -1.23
C HIS A 164 10.02 -8.22 -2.45
N GLY A 165 10.23 -7.14 -3.18
CA GLY A 165 10.90 -7.18 -4.48
C GLY A 165 9.93 -7.52 -5.61
N THR A 166 10.46 -7.57 -6.81
CA THR A 166 9.75 -7.96 -8.03
C THR A 166 10.75 -8.28 -9.13
N GLU A 167 10.39 -9.15 -10.05
CA GLU A 167 11.21 -9.46 -11.24
C GLU A 167 11.18 -8.33 -12.29
N GLY A 168 10.18 -7.43 -12.21
CA GLY A 168 10.01 -6.34 -13.16
C GLY A 168 10.91 -5.12 -12.92
N PRO A 169 10.90 -4.12 -13.83
CA PRO A 169 11.72 -2.91 -13.74
C PRO A 169 11.53 -2.12 -12.44
N ALA A 170 10.36 -2.24 -11.79
CA ALA A 170 10.07 -1.60 -10.52
C ALA A 170 11.00 -2.05 -9.37
N THR A 171 11.75 -3.15 -9.53
CA THR A 171 12.75 -3.60 -8.56
C THR A 171 13.86 -2.55 -8.35
N ALA A 172 14.19 -1.74 -9.36
CA ALA A 172 15.19 -0.67 -9.26
C ALA A 172 14.88 0.35 -8.16
N LEU A 173 13.60 0.49 -7.77
CA LEU A 173 13.17 1.41 -6.73
C LEU A 173 13.78 1.08 -5.36
N TYR A 174 14.02 -0.20 -5.07
CA TYR A 174 14.63 -0.60 -3.80
C TYR A 174 16.08 -0.13 -3.71
N SER A 175 16.88 -0.25 -4.79
CA SER A 175 18.23 0.32 -4.85
C SER A 175 18.20 1.85 -4.78
N GLN A 176 17.19 2.50 -5.35
CA GLN A 176 17.00 3.94 -5.25
C GLN A 176 16.74 4.37 -3.80
N LEU A 177 15.88 3.64 -3.06
CA LEU A 177 15.62 3.92 -1.64
C LEU A 177 16.89 3.76 -0.80
N ASP A 178 17.66 2.70 -1.03
CA ASP A 178 18.94 2.46 -0.35
C ASP A 178 19.91 3.63 -0.57
N HIS A 179 20.11 4.02 -1.83
CA HIS A 179 20.94 5.18 -2.16
C HIS A 179 20.42 6.48 -1.53
N MET A 180 19.09 6.70 -1.50
CA MET A 180 18.49 7.90 -0.89
C MET A 180 18.70 7.95 0.62
N LEU A 181 18.59 6.83 1.33
CA LEU A 181 18.88 6.76 2.76
C LEU A 181 20.32 7.22 3.03
N HIS A 182 21.29 6.70 2.28
CA HIS A 182 22.68 7.10 2.40
C HIS A 182 22.90 8.60 2.07
N ALA A 183 22.30 9.11 1.00
CA ALA A 183 22.38 10.51 0.61
C ALA A 183 21.71 11.45 1.63
N GLN A 184 20.72 10.98 2.40
CA GLN A 184 20.10 11.73 3.51
C GLN A 184 20.89 11.65 4.83
N GLY A 185 22.09 11.06 4.82
CA GLY A 185 22.94 10.95 6.03
C GLY A 185 22.67 9.74 6.91
N HIS A 186 22.03 8.71 6.36
CA HIS A 186 21.72 7.45 7.06
C HIS A 186 22.52 6.24 6.51
N PRO A 187 23.87 6.24 6.57
CA PRO A 187 24.70 5.23 5.91
C PRO A 187 24.63 3.83 6.55
N LEU A 188 23.99 3.69 7.71
CA LEU A 188 23.79 2.41 8.40
C LEU A 188 22.37 1.85 8.17
N HIS A 189 21.60 2.47 7.29
CA HIS A 189 20.31 1.97 6.87
C HIS A 189 20.44 1.39 5.47
N HIS A 190 19.90 0.20 5.27
CA HIS A 190 19.98 -0.55 4.03
C HIS A 190 18.60 -0.97 3.56
N VAL A 191 18.47 -1.18 2.26
CA VAL A 191 17.26 -1.78 1.66
C VAL A 191 17.66 -3.04 0.93
N ALA A 192 16.92 -4.12 1.17
CA ALA A 192 17.09 -5.36 0.43
C ALA A 192 15.73 -6.03 0.17
N THR A 193 15.69 -7.06 -0.66
CA THR A 193 14.43 -7.67 -1.13
C THR A 193 14.44 -9.18 -0.99
N ILE A 194 13.26 -9.75 -0.69
CA ILE A 194 13.05 -11.20 -0.66
C ILE A 194 13.22 -11.78 -2.08
N GLU A 195 12.64 -11.09 -3.06
CA GLU A 195 12.70 -11.43 -4.48
C GLU A 195 13.23 -10.22 -5.27
N GLY A 196 14.13 -10.43 -6.22
CA GLY A 196 14.72 -9.35 -7.03
C GLY A 196 16.04 -8.80 -6.48
N TYR A 197 16.22 -7.47 -6.47
CA TYR A 197 17.48 -6.81 -6.10
C TYR A 197 17.22 -5.52 -5.31
N PRO A 198 18.06 -5.17 -4.28
CA PRO A 198 19.22 -5.87 -3.73
C PRO A 198 18.86 -7.18 -3.02
N THR A 199 19.71 -8.19 -3.14
CA THR A 199 19.49 -9.51 -2.54
C THR A 199 20.02 -9.58 -1.10
N LEU A 200 19.61 -10.61 -0.35
CA LEU A 200 20.22 -10.94 0.95
C LEU A 200 21.75 -11.12 0.84
N GLN A 201 22.23 -11.76 -0.24
CA GLN A 201 23.66 -11.95 -0.44
C GLN A 201 24.41 -10.63 -0.66
N THR A 202 23.84 -9.70 -1.41
CA THR A 202 24.39 -8.34 -1.59
C THR A 202 24.47 -7.63 -0.24
N LEU A 203 23.39 -7.67 0.54
CA LEU A 203 23.32 -7.10 1.87
C LEU A 203 24.40 -7.66 2.81
N ILE A 204 24.58 -8.99 2.84
CA ILE A 204 25.62 -9.64 3.66
C ILE A 204 27.01 -9.10 3.31
N GLN A 205 27.32 -8.94 2.03
CA GLN A 205 28.62 -8.38 1.60
C GLN A 205 28.80 -6.93 2.10
N GLU A 206 27.79 -6.11 2.03
CA GLU A 206 27.81 -4.72 2.52
C GLU A 206 27.97 -4.64 4.04
N LEU A 207 27.22 -5.44 4.79
CA LEU A 207 27.31 -5.51 6.25
C LEU A 207 28.71 -5.98 6.71
N ARG A 208 29.30 -6.96 6.03
CA ARG A 208 30.69 -7.41 6.28
C ARG A 208 31.70 -6.30 6.00
N ALA A 209 31.58 -5.61 4.86
CA ALA A 209 32.48 -4.51 4.50
C ALA A 209 32.43 -3.37 5.54
N GLN A 210 31.25 -3.09 6.09
CA GLN A 210 31.04 -2.09 7.13
C GLN A 210 31.30 -2.62 8.56
N ARG A 211 31.71 -3.89 8.70
CA ARG A 211 31.99 -4.56 9.99
C ARG A 211 30.82 -4.45 10.97
N ALA A 212 29.60 -4.65 10.46
CA ALA A 212 28.40 -4.68 11.30
C ALA A 212 28.53 -5.71 12.41
N GLN A 213 27.92 -5.42 13.57
CA GLN A 213 27.85 -6.33 14.73
C GLN A 213 26.43 -6.71 15.08
N ALA A 214 25.49 -5.82 14.78
CA ALA A 214 24.07 -6.04 15.01
C ALA A 214 23.24 -5.50 13.86
N VAL A 215 22.09 -6.13 13.63
CA VAL A 215 21.13 -5.76 12.59
C VAL A 215 19.72 -5.80 13.14
N THR A 216 18.92 -4.79 12.83
CA THR A 216 17.46 -4.83 12.99
C THR A 216 16.82 -4.99 11.60
N LEU A 217 16.08 -6.07 11.39
CA LEU A 217 15.27 -6.29 10.19
C LEU A 217 13.89 -5.67 10.37
N VAL A 218 13.47 -4.86 9.39
CA VAL A 218 12.19 -4.16 9.38
C VAL A 218 11.48 -4.44 8.06
N PRO A 219 10.24 -4.94 8.05
CA PRO A 219 9.50 -5.15 6.80
C PRO A 219 9.22 -3.83 6.07
N LEU A 220 9.65 -3.72 4.82
CA LEU A 220 9.23 -2.69 3.87
C LEU A 220 8.02 -3.21 3.07
N LEU A 221 7.01 -3.67 3.80
CA LEU A 221 5.79 -4.29 3.32
C LEU A 221 4.58 -3.56 3.89
N PHE A 222 3.50 -3.41 3.11
CA PHE A 222 2.28 -2.79 3.64
C PHE A 222 1.71 -3.56 4.85
N VAL A 223 1.70 -4.89 4.75
CA VAL A 223 1.26 -5.79 5.83
C VAL A 223 2.43 -6.66 6.26
N ALA A 224 2.75 -6.68 7.56
CA ALA A 224 3.68 -7.64 8.13
C ALA A 224 2.99 -9.00 8.30
N GLY A 225 2.79 -9.71 7.19
CA GLY A 225 2.13 -11.00 7.11
C GLY A 225 3.11 -12.19 7.05
N ASN A 226 2.77 -13.21 6.26
CA ASN A 226 3.54 -14.44 6.16
C ASN A 226 5.00 -14.23 5.72
N HIS A 227 5.27 -13.31 4.77
CA HIS A 227 6.64 -12.98 4.35
C HIS A 227 7.45 -12.38 5.49
N ALA A 228 6.88 -11.47 6.27
CA ALA A 228 7.56 -10.92 7.44
C ALA A 228 7.87 -12.01 8.48
N THR A 229 6.95 -12.95 8.69
CA THR A 229 7.11 -13.99 9.70
C THR A 229 8.02 -15.13 9.23
N LYS A 230 7.86 -15.63 8.00
CA LYS A 230 8.59 -16.80 7.51
C LYS A 230 9.94 -16.45 6.90
N ASP A 231 9.96 -15.40 6.07
CA ASP A 231 11.16 -15.05 5.31
C ASP A 231 12.06 -14.15 6.16
N ILE A 232 11.54 -13.07 6.73
CA ILE A 232 12.35 -12.08 7.47
C ILE A 232 12.72 -12.61 8.86
N SER A 233 11.74 -13.08 9.66
CA SER A 233 12.00 -13.59 11.02
C SER A 233 12.55 -15.01 11.06
N GLY A 234 12.48 -15.76 9.95
CA GLY A 234 13.05 -17.08 9.77
C GLY A 234 14.34 -17.01 8.97
N ALA A 235 14.28 -17.35 7.67
CA ALA A 235 15.44 -17.56 6.81
C ALA A 235 16.45 -16.40 6.79
N TRP A 236 16.00 -15.13 6.75
CA TRP A 236 16.88 -13.97 6.75
C TRP A 236 17.61 -13.79 8.07
N LYS A 237 16.85 -13.90 9.18
CA LYS A 237 17.43 -13.83 10.52
C LYS A 237 18.49 -14.93 10.70
N GLU A 238 18.16 -16.18 10.40
CA GLU A 238 19.07 -17.32 10.51
C GLU A 238 20.34 -17.12 9.67
N ALA A 239 20.21 -16.65 8.42
CA ALA A 239 21.34 -16.41 7.55
C ALA A 239 22.28 -15.31 8.08
N LEU A 240 21.74 -14.24 8.65
CA LEU A 240 22.53 -13.14 9.22
C LEU A 240 23.15 -13.54 10.58
N GLU A 241 22.48 -14.35 11.38
CA GLU A 241 23.03 -14.91 12.62
C GLU A 241 24.20 -15.88 12.32
N ALA A 242 24.12 -16.65 11.22
CA ALA A 242 25.22 -17.50 10.74
C ALA A 242 26.45 -16.69 10.33
N GLU A 243 26.29 -15.41 9.96
CA GLU A 243 27.38 -14.46 9.72
C GLU A 243 27.98 -13.86 11.01
N GLY A 244 27.50 -14.28 12.18
CA GLY A 244 27.95 -13.78 13.49
C GLY A 244 27.30 -12.46 13.92
N LEU A 245 26.23 -12.03 13.28
CA LEU A 245 25.51 -10.80 13.63
C LEU A 245 24.50 -11.05 14.74
N ALA A 246 24.33 -10.10 15.65
CA ALA A 246 23.18 -10.07 16.55
C ALA A 246 21.96 -9.54 15.79
N VAL A 247 20.91 -10.35 15.61
CA VAL A 247 19.76 -10.00 14.76
C VAL A 247 18.50 -9.81 15.59
N SER A 248 17.85 -8.65 15.45
CA SER A 248 16.52 -8.36 15.94
C SER A 248 15.55 -8.16 14.76
N VAL A 249 14.25 -8.38 14.99
CA VAL A 249 13.21 -8.21 13.96
C VAL A 249 12.08 -7.39 14.54
N VAL A 250 11.66 -6.37 13.80
CA VAL A 250 10.45 -5.59 14.08
C VAL A 250 9.36 -6.05 13.11
N LEU A 251 8.30 -6.68 13.63
CA LEU A 251 7.17 -7.17 12.83
C LEU A 251 6.08 -6.09 12.69
N GLU A 252 6.44 -4.93 12.15
CA GLU A 252 5.53 -3.83 11.87
C GLU A 252 5.45 -3.59 10.37
N GLY A 253 4.23 -3.65 9.80
CA GLY A 253 4.01 -3.29 8.41
C GLY A 253 3.84 -1.78 8.22
N LEU A 254 4.14 -1.27 7.02
CA LEU A 254 3.98 0.14 6.67
C LEU A 254 2.55 0.66 6.88
N GLY A 255 1.54 -0.22 6.73
CA GLY A 255 0.13 0.12 6.99
C GLY A 255 -0.19 0.44 8.45
N GLN A 256 0.72 0.13 9.39
CA GLN A 256 0.57 0.46 10.82
C GLN A 256 1.15 1.85 11.16
N VAL A 257 1.94 2.44 10.26
CA VAL A 257 2.65 3.71 10.47
C VAL A 257 1.74 4.88 10.08
N PRO A 258 1.31 5.75 11.03
CA PRO A 258 0.35 6.81 10.74
C PRO A 258 0.80 7.79 9.66
N GLU A 259 2.10 8.11 9.60
CA GLU A 259 2.69 8.99 8.59
C GLU A 259 2.62 8.37 7.19
N VAL A 260 2.81 7.04 7.09
CA VAL A 260 2.70 6.30 5.84
C VAL A 260 1.23 6.16 5.42
N GLN A 261 0.31 5.92 6.36
CA GLN A 261 -1.13 5.97 6.07
C GLN A 261 -1.52 7.32 5.47
N GLN A 262 -0.97 8.43 6.00
CA GLN A 262 -1.21 9.77 5.45
C GLN A 262 -0.65 9.92 4.03
N MET A 263 0.46 9.27 3.70
CA MET A 263 0.97 9.26 2.33
C MET A 263 0.01 8.56 1.37
N TYR A 264 -0.60 7.42 1.76
CA TYR A 264 -1.61 6.74 0.94
C TYR A 264 -2.87 7.60 0.74
N ILE A 265 -3.39 8.18 1.79
CA ILE A 265 -4.63 8.98 1.74
C ILE A 265 -4.45 10.26 0.90
N GLY A 266 -3.24 10.79 0.82
CA GLY A 266 -2.91 11.97 0.02
C GLY A 266 -2.70 11.71 -1.48
N LYS A 267 -2.79 10.45 -1.93
CA LYS A 267 -2.68 10.08 -3.36
C LYS A 267 -3.98 10.35 -4.08
#